data_021a6cd7866bce456d325f08905a240f
#
_entry.id   021a6cd7866bce456d325f08905a240f
#
_cell.length_a   1.000
_cell.length_b   1.000
_cell.length_c   1.000
_cell.angle_alpha   90.00
_cell.angle_beta   90.00
_cell.angle_gamma   90.00
#
_symmetry.space_group_name_H-M   'P 1'
#
loop_
_entity.id
_entity.type
_entity.pdbx_description
1 polymer ?
#
loop_
_entity_poly.entity_id
_entity_poly.type
_entity_poly.pdbx_seq_one_letter_code
_entity_poly.pdbx_strand_id
1 'polypeptide(L)'
;MIYVYAYEVTTRTVFIYDTTDYTSHWNDGKPYATFKAYELVDGKLTDTTIDLYYAEGQGTASHGVDKIGLYKVTMDSDYVWTAIAKYNAYTIDQLTTDGKRVKVNNTWFDLDDALVAKYEGTITKGKIDEEWTAKDLAEKSLIFVQYDDSKVGDTHDALVVYDLLIKALVNDEELGEYYGHQFATIKVDLKEYEKISVALMEKYNSDGTVGSTDLMSGVKYFDKDGKEVTMDADKGTKVAYAEISYSGVVTGDITYITANQAAYANASLKTGSYNFEAANQSATVAADSITVKTNAQTVTVANLKELLKQAKANDNQTIEVYNTNNVETASGEVASDMYVIVAAWDGKTTAKYLITVDDTTV
;
A
#
# COMPACT_ATOMS: atom_id res chain seq x y z
N MET A 1 27.26 53.52 29.01
CA MET A 1 26.42 52.52 29.72
C MET A 1 26.03 51.52 28.68
N ILE A 2 26.50 50.28 28.75
CA ILE A 2 26.16 49.21 27.81
C ILE A 2 25.05 48.42 28.50
N TYR A 3 23.86 48.46 27.97
CA TYR A 3 22.77 47.59 28.41
C TYR A 3 22.95 46.25 27.71
N VAL A 4 23.35 45.22 28.46
CA VAL A 4 23.29 43.82 27.97
C VAL A 4 21.89 43.33 28.27
N TYR A 5 21.08 43.24 27.27
CA TYR A 5 19.81 42.48 27.37
C TYR A 5 20.16 41.02 27.33
N ALA A 6 20.00 40.33 28.46
CA ALA A 6 20.00 38.87 28.46
C ALA A 6 18.69 38.41 27.77
N TYR A 7 18.83 37.88 26.61
CA TYR A 7 17.71 37.27 25.87
C TYR A 7 17.54 35.84 26.33
N GLU A 8 16.40 35.53 26.93
CA GLU A 8 16.08 34.17 27.31
C GLU A 8 15.52 33.45 26.10
N VAL A 9 16.28 32.50 25.58
CA VAL A 9 15.84 31.67 24.46
C VAL A 9 14.78 30.71 24.98
N THR A 10 13.51 30.96 24.67
CA THR A 10 12.41 30.08 25.05
C THR A 10 12.35 28.92 24.07
N THR A 11 12.44 27.70 24.60
CA THR A 11 12.33 26.46 23.81
C THR A 11 11.09 25.71 24.26
N ARG A 12 10.33 25.20 23.29
CA ARG A 12 9.19 24.33 23.52
C ARG A 12 9.40 22.99 22.80
N THR A 13 8.84 21.92 23.36
CA THR A 13 8.77 20.62 22.69
C THR A 13 7.30 20.31 22.44
N VAL A 14 6.94 20.13 21.18
CA VAL A 14 5.56 19.89 20.74
C VAL A 14 5.47 18.67 19.86
N PHE A 15 4.41 17.89 20.04
CA PHE A 15 4.07 16.80 19.12
C PHE A 15 3.04 17.28 18.11
N ILE A 16 3.47 17.51 16.87
CA ILE A 16 2.57 17.89 15.76
C ILE A 16 1.89 16.62 15.24
N TYR A 17 0.57 16.58 15.33
CA TYR A 17 -0.22 15.39 14.99
C TYR A 17 -1.05 15.53 13.71
N ASP A 18 -1.10 16.71 13.13
CA ASP A 18 -1.75 16.97 11.84
C ASP A 18 -0.94 17.98 11.03
N THR A 19 -0.41 17.52 9.90
CA THR A 19 0.35 18.35 8.95
C THR A 19 -0.44 18.65 7.68
N THR A 20 -1.69 18.22 7.60
CA THR A 20 -2.57 18.43 6.43
C THR A 20 -3.55 19.58 6.64
N ASP A 21 -3.93 19.85 7.90
CA ASP A 21 -4.87 20.91 8.27
C ASP A 21 -4.11 22.05 8.95
N TYR A 22 -3.29 22.74 8.18
CA TYR A 22 -2.58 23.93 8.64
C TYR A 22 -3.14 25.18 7.95
N THR A 23 -3.11 26.30 8.66
CA THR A 23 -3.52 27.60 8.13
C THR A 23 -2.29 28.43 7.83
N SER A 24 -2.14 28.88 6.60
CA SER A 24 -1.06 29.79 6.21
C SER A 24 -1.45 31.24 6.46
N HIS A 25 -0.57 32.00 7.08
CA HIS A 25 -0.75 33.39 7.45
C HIS A 25 0.45 34.24 7.04
N TRP A 26 0.25 35.57 7.12
CA TRP A 26 1.31 36.57 6.95
C TRP A 26 1.28 37.54 8.12
N ASN A 27 2.43 37.76 8.71
CA ASN A 27 2.62 38.78 9.74
C ASN A 27 3.90 39.56 9.45
N ASP A 28 3.78 40.87 9.32
CA ASP A 28 4.88 41.82 9.03
C ASP A 28 5.78 41.35 7.85
N GLY A 29 5.16 40.81 6.80
CA GLY A 29 5.88 40.32 5.61
C GLY A 29 6.52 38.95 5.77
N LYS A 30 6.35 38.29 6.92
CA LYS A 30 6.86 36.93 7.18
C LYS A 30 5.70 35.93 7.10
N PRO A 31 5.79 34.91 6.25
CA PRO A 31 4.79 33.83 6.21
C PRO A 31 5.00 32.86 7.39
N TYR A 32 3.89 32.36 7.93
CA TYR A 32 3.88 31.30 8.95
C TYR A 32 2.74 30.32 8.73
N ALA A 33 2.83 29.17 9.35
CA ALA A 33 1.77 28.17 9.36
C ALA A 33 1.43 27.77 10.81
N THR A 34 0.13 27.67 11.08
CA THR A 34 -0.40 27.21 12.36
C THR A 34 -0.71 25.73 12.28
N PHE A 35 -0.07 24.92 13.13
CA PHE A 35 -0.25 23.45 13.19
C PHE A 35 -0.96 23.06 14.49
N LYS A 36 -1.71 21.97 14.44
CA LYS A 36 -2.26 21.30 15.62
C LYS A 36 -1.18 20.47 16.31
N ALA A 37 -1.06 20.61 17.60
CA ALA A 37 -0.01 19.96 18.37
C ALA A 37 -0.46 19.61 19.79
N TYR A 38 0.25 18.67 20.41
CA TYR A 38 0.23 18.43 21.85
C TYR A 38 1.53 18.91 22.50
N GLU A 39 1.40 19.44 23.70
CA GLU A 39 2.52 19.92 24.50
C GLU A 39 2.36 19.47 25.94
N LEU A 40 3.48 19.18 26.61
CA LEU A 40 3.51 18.95 28.04
C LEU A 40 3.49 20.28 28.80
N VAL A 41 2.37 20.60 29.44
CA VAL A 41 2.19 21.81 30.26
C VAL A 41 1.78 21.41 31.66
N ASP A 42 2.54 21.82 32.68
CA ASP A 42 2.26 21.52 34.08
C ASP A 42 1.98 20.02 34.37
N GLY A 43 2.75 19.15 33.72
CA GLY A 43 2.63 17.68 33.88
C GLY A 43 1.43 17.05 33.20
N LYS A 44 0.78 17.74 32.26
CA LYS A 44 -0.34 17.23 31.46
C LYS A 44 -0.10 17.46 29.98
N LEU A 45 -0.53 16.49 29.18
CA LEU A 45 -0.62 16.71 27.74
C LEU A 45 -1.79 17.66 27.47
N THR A 46 -1.50 18.69 26.67
CA THR A 46 -2.48 19.73 26.35
C THR A 46 -2.55 19.90 24.85
N ASP A 47 -3.75 19.75 24.30
CA ASP A 47 -4.02 20.05 22.88
C ASP A 47 -3.88 21.57 22.65
N THR A 48 -3.08 21.93 21.68
CA THR A 48 -2.70 23.32 21.40
C THR A 48 -2.44 23.54 19.91
N THR A 49 -2.07 24.75 19.58
CA THR A 49 -1.55 25.09 18.26
C THR A 49 -0.17 25.71 18.38
N ILE A 50 0.63 25.56 17.33
CA ILE A 50 1.94 26.19 17.22
C ILE A 50 2.07 26.92 15.89
N ASP A 51 2.48 28.18 15.97
CA ASP A 51 2.76 29.01 14.80
C ASP A 51 4.24 28.88 14.45
N LEU A 52 4.52 28.27 13.29
CA LEU A 52 5.87 28.10 12.79
C LEU A 52 6.10 28.96 11.57
N TYR A 53 7.12 29.81 11.63
CA TYR A 53 7.50 30.69 10.54
C TYR A 53 8.36 29.94 9.52
N TYR A 54 8.19 30.32 8.26
CA TYR A 54 9.04 29.79 7.19
C TYR A 54 10.47 30.32 7.32
N ALA A 55 11.43 29.44 7.12
CA ALA A 55 12.83 29.85 7.11
C ALA A 55 13.09 30.85 5.98
N GLU A 56 13.92 31.88 6.27
CA GLU A 56 14.25 32.91 5.30
C GLU A 56 14.93 32.32 4.06
N GLY A 57 14.43 32.67 2.86
CA GLY A 57 14.96 32.20 1.58
C GLY A 57 14.38 30.84 1.10
N GLN A 58 13.60 30.17 1.91
CA GLN A 58 12.81 29.01 1.49
C GLN A 58 11.42 29.53 1.06
N GLY A 59 11.03 29.34 -0.17
CA GLY A 59 9.70 29.76 -0.64
C GLY A 59 8.58 29.22 0.25
N THR A 60 7.35 29.68 0.06
CA THR A 60 6.14 29.35 0.85
C THR A 60 5.82 27.84 0.99
N ALA A 61 6.64 26.96 0.47
CA ALA A 61 6.45 25.51 0.48
C ALA A 61 7.22 24.78 1.60
N SER A 62 8.04 25.44 2.42
CA SER A 62 8.89 24.75 3.38
C SER A 62 8.85 25.38 4.77
N HIS A 63 7.83 25.05 5.55
CA HIS A 63 7.79 25.33 7.00
C HIS A 63 8.57 24.30 7.83
N GLY A 64 9.27 23.35 7.19
CA GLY A 64 10.09 22.33 7.88
C GLY A 64 9.30 21.22 8.57
N VAL A 65 7.97 21.19 8.40
CA VAL A 65 7.07 20.20 9.00
C VAL A 65 6.26 19.54 7.89
N ASP A 66 6.70 18.41 7.45
CA ASP A 66 6.09 17.59 6.39
C ASP A 66 5.40 16.32 6.91
N LYS A 67 5.76 15.89 8.12
CA LYS A 67 5.28 14.67 8.76
C LYS A 67 4.96 14.93 10.22
N ILE A 68 4.05 14.11 10.77
CA ILE A 68 3.80 14.11 12.21
C ILE A 68 5.10 13.87 12.97
N GLY A 69 5.19 14.37 14.18
CA GLY A 69 6.37 14.11 14.99
C GLY A 69 6.57 15.04 16.17
N LEU A 70 7.58 14.69 16.95
CA LEU A 70 8.04 15.49 18.09
C LEU A 70 9.08 16.49 17.60
N TYR A 71 8.83 17.77 17.83
CA TYR A 71 9.66 18.87 17.39
C TYR A 71 10.10 19.74 18.57
N LYS A 72 11.38 20.08 18.58
CA LYS A 72 11.91 21.13 19.45
C LYS A 72 11.86 22.44 18.67
N VAL A 73 11.14 23.41 19.17
CA VAL A 73 10.99 24.73 18.57
C VAL A 73 11.58 25.79 19.48
N THR A 74 12.20 26.78 18.90
CA THR A 74 12.81 27.89 19.64
C THR A 74 12.24 29.20 19.14
N MET A 75 12.01 30.13 20.09
CA MET A 75 11.66 31.51 19.79
C MET A 75 12.93 32.28 19.51
N ASP A 76 13.01 32.95 18.37
CA ASP A 76 14.13 33.81 18.01
C ASP A 76 14.02 35.22 18.65
N SER A 77 14.98 36.09 18.33
CA SER A 77 15.03 37.46 18.83
C SER A 77 13.86 38.35 18.40
N ASP A 78 13.17 37.95 17.33
CA ASP A 78 12.00 38.64 16.80
C ASP A 78 10.68 38.06 17.34
N TYR A 79 10.75 37.23 18.38
CA TYR A 79 9.62 36.51 18.98
C TYR A 79 8.90 35.53 18.02
N VAL A 80 9.66 34.91 17.13
CA VAL A 80 9.16 34.02 16.10
C VAL A 80 9.57 32.59 16.42
N TRP A 81 8.63 31.67 16.40
CA TRP A 81 8.89 30.24 16.56
C TRP A 81 9.44 29.65 15.26
N THR A 82 10.53 28.91 15.38
CA THR A 82 11.13 28.14 14.29
C THR A 82 11.35 26.71 14.74
N ALA A 83 11.02 25.73 13.89
CA ALA A 83 11.36 24.33 14.17
C ALA A 83 12.86 24.14 14.01
N ILE A 84 13.56 23.79 15.10
CA ILE A 84 15.01 23.63 15.08
C ILE A 84 15.43 22.19 14.91
N ALA A 85 14.71 21.27 15.56
CA ALA A 85 15.05 19.86 15.53
C ALA A 85 13.78 19.01 15.58
N LYS A 86 13.78 17.97 14.75
CA LYS A 86 12.83 16.87 14.84
C LYS A 86 13.47 15.76 15.66
N TYR A 87 12.78 15.27 16.67
CA TYR A 87 13.20 14.04 17.36
C TYR A 87 13.06 12.85 16.43
N ASN A 88 13.94 11.88 16.56
CA ASN A 88 13.82 10.62 15.86
C ASN A 88 12.77 9.73 16.55
N ALA A 89 12.00 9.00 15.75
CA ALA A 89 11.20 7.90 16.25
C ALA A 89 12.07 6.64 16.32
N TYR A 90 11.91 5.86 17.38
CA TYR A 90 12.69 4.65 17.59
C TYR A 90 11.79 3.46 17.82
N THR A 91 12.23 2.28 17.38
CA THR A 91 11.58 1.03 17.79
C THR A 91 12.03 0.64 19.20
N ILE A 92 11.09 0.13 19.99
CA ILE A 92 11.39 -0.41 21.31
C ILE A 92 12.22 -1.70 21.14
N ASP A 93 13.46 -1.67 21.66
CA ASP A 93 14.33 -2.85 21.67
C ASP A 93 13.95 -3.83 22.77
N GLN A 94 13.67 -3.30 23.97
CA GLN A 94 13.36 -4.08 25.16
C GLN A 94 12.40 -3.29 26.07
N LEU A 95 11.53 -4.02 26.76
CA LEU A 95 10.70 -3.54 27.87
C LEU A 95 11.08 -4.33 29.13
N THR A 96 11.10 -3.66 30.28
CA THR A 96 11.19 -4.39 31.54
C THR A 96 9.85 -5.05 31.84
N THR A 97 9.88 -6.20 32.53
CA THR A 97 8.67 -6.99 32.84
C THR A 97 7.67 -6.24 33.73
N ASP A 98 8.11 -5.23 34.45
CA ASP A 98 7.27 -4.37 35.27
C ASP A 98 6.72 -3.15 34.50
N GLY A 99 7.13 -2.97 33.24
CA GLY A 99 6.72 -1.87 32.37
C GLY A 99 7.30 -0.50 32.77
N LYS A 100 8.31 -0.48 33.65
CA LYS A 100 8.87 0.77 34.20
C LYS A 100 10.00 1.36 33.35
N ARG A 101 10.58 0.59 32.46
CA ARG A 101 11.68 1.06 31.60
C ARG A 101 11.54 0.53 30.19
N VAL A 102 11.92 1.38 29.23
CA VAL A 102 12.02 1.05 27.83
C VAL A 102 13.44 1.32 27.34
N LYS A 103 13.95 0.40 26.52
CA LYS A 103 15.23 0.58 25.83
C LYS A 103 14.99 0.86 24.37
N VAL A 104 15.54 1.95 23.88
CA VAL A 104 15.52 2.34 22.48
C VAL A 104 16.91 2.83 22.07
N ASN A 105 17.40 2.42 20.90
CA ASN A 105 18.71 2.82 20.40
C ASN A 105 19.83 2.73 21.44
N ASN A 106 19.92 1.60 22.19
CA ASN A 106 20.84 1.35 23.29
C ASN A 106 20.71 2.27 24.54
N THR A 107 19.73 3.17 24.60
CA THR A 107 19.49 4.05 25.73
C THR A 107 18.28 3.57 26.51
N TRP A 108 18.39 3.52 27.84
CA TRP A 108 17.26 3.22 28.71
C TRP A 108 16.54 4.51 29.11
N PHE A 109 15.21 4.43 29.12
CA PHE A 109 14.32 5.47 29.61
C PHE A 109 13.48 4.95 30.76
N ASP A 110 13.45 5.69 31.88
CA ASP A 110 12.59 5.43 33.02
C ASP A 110 11.21 6.02 32.75
N LEU A 111 10.17 5.24 32.97
CA LEU A 111 8.78 5.57 32.69
C LEU A 111 7.93 5.79 33.95
N ASP A 112 8.53 5.72 35.16
CA ASP A 112 7.75 5.74 36.43
C ASP A 112 6.82 6.97 36.55
N ASP A 113 7.27 8.13 36.08
CA ASP A 113 6.51 9.39 36.09
C ASP A 113 6.18 9.91 34.68
N ALA A 114 6.45 9.12 33.64
CA ALA A 114 6.22 9.53 32.26
C ALA A 114 4.74 9.44 31.90
N LEU A 115 4.26 10.42 31.15
CA LEU A 115 3.01 10.29 30.43
C LEU A 115 3.21 9.40 29.20
N VAL A 116 2.26 8.51 28.95
CA VAL A 116 2.26 7.69 27.74
C VAL A 116 0.99 7.97 26.98
N ALA A 117 1.12 8.32 25.74
CA ALA A 117 0.01 8.59 24.84
C ALA A 117 0.15 7.79 23.57
N LYS A 118 -0.97 7.37 22.99
CA LYS A 118 -1.01 6.68 21.72
C LYS A 118 -1.33 7.68 20.61
N TYR A 119 -0.49 7.72 19.59
CA TYR A 119 -0.85 8.34 18.31
C TYR A 119 -1.46 7.28 17.40
N GLU A 120 -2.61 7.57 16.83
CA GLU A 120 -3.31 6.70 15.91
C GLU A 120 -3.68 7.44 14.63
N GLY A 121 -3.05 7.08 13.52
CA GLY A 121 -3.30 7.76 12.26
C GLY A 121 -2.29 7.43 11.17
N THR A 122 -2.22 8.30 10.15
CA THR A 122 -1.25 8.21 9.06
C THR A 122 0.04 8.97 9.42
N ILE A 123 1.03 8.97 8.54
CA ILE A 123 2.27 9.75 8.73
C ILE A 123 2.04 11.27 8.69
N THR A 124 0.87 11.73 8.25
CA THR A 124 0.56 13.16 8.09
C THR A 124 -0.51 13.66 9.05
N LYS A 125 -1.41 12.81 9.53
CA LYS A 125 -2.47 13.20 10.46
C LYS A 125 -3.02 12.02 11.25
N GLY A 126 -3.46 12.30 12.47
CA GLY A 126 -4.10 11.31 13.33
C GLY A 126 -4.69 11.93 14.57
N LYS A 127 -4.83 11.11 15.60
CA LYS A 127 -5.39 11.46 16.91
C LYS A 127 -4.45 11.02 18.01
N ILE A 128 -4.49 11.70 19.13
CA ILE A 128 -3.84 11.32 20.37
C ILE A 128 -4.89 10.70 21.32
N ASP A 129 -4.54 9.57 21.89
CA ASP A 129 -5.26 8.92 22.99
C ASP A 129 -4.38 9.02 24.25
N GLU A 130 -4.85 9.80 25.20
CA GLU A 130 -4.15 10.09 26.46
C GLU A 130 -4.41 9.04 27.55
N GLU A 131 -5.35 8.09 27.31
CA GLU A 131 -5.64 7.00 28.25
C GLU A 131 -4.63 5.85 28.16
N TRP A 132 -3.68 5.91 27.22
CA TRP A 132 -2.62 4.93 27.01
C TRP A 132 -1.63 4.95 28.17
N THR A 133 -1.09 3.80 28.53
CA THR A 133 -0.18 3.67 29.67
C THR A 133 1.09 2.91 29.28
N ALA A 134 2.10 2.95 30.13
CA ALA A 134 3.35 2.19 29.92
C ALA A 134 3.12 0.67 29.79
N LYS A 135 2.01 0.14 30.31
CA LYS A 135 1.66 -1.29 30.16
C LYS A 135 1.15 -1.66 28.79
N ASP A 136 0.72 -0.67 28.03
CA ASP A 136 0.18 -0.86 26.68
C ASP A 136 1.28 -0.81 25.62
N LEU A 137 2.50 -0.39 26.01
CA LEU A 137 3.67 -0.43 25.15
C LEU A 137 4.10 -1.88 24.87
N ALA A 138 4.54 -2.16 23.67
CA ALA A 138 5.02 -3.46 23.23
C ALA A 138 6.42 -3.38 22.63
N GLU A 139 7.21 -4.47 22.74
CA GLU A 139 8.45 -4.59 21.99
C GLU A 139 8.18 -4.41 20.50
N LYS A 140 9.09 -3.74 19.80
CA LYS A 140 8.98 -3.40 18.39
C LYS A 140 7.97 -2.31 18.04
N SER A 141 7.24 -1.75 19.00
CA SER A 141 6.47 -0.53 18.76
C SER A 141 7.39 0.63 18.38
N LEU A 142 6.89 1.52 17.54
CA LEU A 142 7.57 2.75 17.16
C LEU A 142 7.14 3.85 18.14
N ILE A 143 8.10 4.53 18.75
CA ILE A 143 7.83 5.58 19.72
C ILE A 143 8.65 6.83 19.48
N PHE A 144 8.11 7.99 19.86
CA PHE A 144 8.90 9.17 20.21
C PHE A 144 9.04 9.25 21.73
N VAL A 145 10.20 9.65 22.21
CA VAL A 145 10.44 9.91 23.63
C VAL A 145 10.87 11.35 23.81
N GLN A 146 10.08 12.11 24.55
CA GLN A 146 10.49 13.38 25.11
C GLN A 146 11.08 13.12 26.49
N TYR A 147 12.31 13.58 26.73
CA TYR A 147 13.03 13.32 27.98
C TYR A 147 13.78 14.55 28.46
N ASP A 148 14.22 14.52 29.72
CA ASP A 148 15.01 15.56 30.34
C ASP A 148 16.50 15.41 29.94
N ASP A 149 16.97 16.30 29.08
CA ASP A 149 18.36 16.35 28.61
C ASP A 149 19.36 16.79 29.70
N SER A 150 18.90 17.29 30.86
CA SER A 150 19.76 17.80 31.91
C SER A 150 20.48 16.71 32.70
N LYS A 151 20.00 15.47 32.62
CA LYS A 151 20.61 14.31 33.29
C LYS A 151 21.64 13.64 32.41
N VAL A 152 22.83 13.47 32.92
CA VAL A 152 23.93 12.76 32.25
C VAL A 152 24.01 11.34 32.81
N GLY A 153 23.86 10.35 31.97
CA GLY A 153 23.94 8.92 32.34
C GLY A 153 23.41 7.99 31.26
N ASP A 154 23.48 6.67 31.51
CA ASP A 154 22.99 5.65 30.60
C ASP A 154 21.45 5.47 30.69
N THR A 155 20.80 6.17 31.59
CA THR A 155 19.34 6.14 31.78
C THR A 155 18.82 7.57 31.89
N HIS A 156 17.82 7.90 31.10
CA HIS A 156 17.14 9.19 31.14
C HIS A 156 15.73 9.02 31.70
N ASP A 157 15.21 10.07 32.35
CA ASP A 157 13.81 10.10 32.75
C ASP A 157 12.98 10.53 31.53
N ALA A 158 12.07 9.68 31.08
CA ALA A 158 11.10 10.06 30.09
C ALA A 158 10.06 11.02 30.72
N LEU A 159 9.70 12.04 29.97
CA LEU A 159 8.62 12.97 30.32
C LEU A 159 7.33 12.55 29.62
N VAL A 160 7.42 12.28 28.33
CA VAL A 160 6.30 11.79 27.51
C VAL A 160 6.80 10.75 26.52
N VAL A 161 6.05 9.67 26.38
CA VAL A 161 6.24 8.67 25.34
C VAL A 161 5.00 8.67 24.43
N TYR A 162 5.21 8.87 23.15
CA TYR A 162 4.17 8.74 22.13
C TYR A 162 4.35 7.40 21.41
N ASP A 163 3.43 6.47 21.63
CA ASP A 163 3.37 5.20 20.91
C ASP A 163 2.66 5.42 19.56
N LEU A 164 3.34 5.12 18.48
CA LEU A 164 2.89 5.46 17.14
C LEU A 164 2.23 4.26 16.47
N LEU A 165 0.92 4.28 16.38
CA LEU A 165 0.14 3.34 15.58
C LEU A 165 -0.16 3.98 14.22
N ILE A 166 0.80 3.85 13.31
CA ILE A 166 0.69 4.44 11.99
C ILE A 166 -0.05 3.50 11.05
N LYS A 167 -1.09 4.03 10.41
CA LYS A 167 -1.87 3.34 9.38
C LYS A 167 -1.23 3.54 8.02
N ALA A 168 -1.17 2.47 7.24
CA ALA A 168 -0.93 2.58 5.81
C ALA A 168 -2.24 2.92 5.09
N LEU A 169 -2.14 3.76 4.06
CA LEU A 169 -3.25 4.03 3.15
C LEU A 169 -3.12 3.16 1.91
N VAL A 170 -4.26 2.76 1.38
CA VAL A 170 -4.33 2.04 0.11
C VAL A 170 -5.29 2.80 -0.78
N ASN A 171 -4.79 3.41 -1.85
CA ASN A 171 -5.55 4.30 -2.73
C ASN A 171 -6.35 5.35 -1.96
N ASP A 172 -5.70 6.02 -0.99
CA ASP A 172 -6.29 6.99 -0.07
C ASP A 172 -7.34 6.43 0.91
N GLU A 173 -7.60 5.12 0.93
CA GLU A 173 -8.47 4.47 1.90
C GLU A 173 -7.64 3.84 3.03
N GLU A 174 -8.10 3.96 4.28
CA GLU A 174 -7.43 3.31 5.41
C GLU A 174 -7.53 1.79 5.29
N LEU A 175 -6.37 1.13 5.32
CA LEU A 175 -6.33 -0.29 5.65
C LEU A 175 -6.63 -0.43 7.13
N GLY A 176 -7.71 -1.10 7.50
CA GLY A 176 -8.28 -1.13 8.84
C GLY A 176 -7.40 -1.65 10.00
N GLU A 177 -6.10 -1.86 9.80
CA GLU A 177 -5.17 -2.34 10.83
C GLU A 177 -3.92 -1.47 10.91
N TYR A 178 -3.28 -1.44 12.09
CA TYR A 178 -2.16 -0.57 12.45
C TYR A 178 -0.82 -1.28 12.24
N TYR A 179 0.18 -0.55 11.76
CA TYR A 179 1.48 -1.11 11.36
C TYR A 179 2.67 -0.48 12.07
N GLY A 180 2.51 -0.12 13.33
CA GLY A 180 3.60 0.35 14.19
C GLY A 180 4.62 -0.72 14.59
N HIS A 181 4.45 -1.98 14.16
CA HIS A 181 5.33 -3.09 14.55
C HIS A 181 6.37 -3.40 13.48
N GLN A 182 7.55 -3.85 13.91
CA GLN A 182 8.69 -4.14 13.04
C GLN A 182 8.45 -5.32 12.07
N PHE A 183 7.48 -6.20 12.39
CA PHE A 183 7.11 -7.35 11.57
C PHE A 183 5.60 -7.50 11.55
N ALA A 184 5.02 -7.43 10.39
CA ALA A 184 3.59 -7.64 10.23
C ALA A 184 3.27 -8.26 8.87
N THR A 185 2.08 -8.82 8.79
CA THR A 185 1.48 -9.26 7.52
C THR A 185 0.16 -8.51 7.35
N ILE A 186 0.03 -7.85 6.23
CA ILE A 186 -1.19 -7.15 5.85
C ILE A 186 -1.95 -8.03 4.87
N LYS A 187 -3.22 -8.26 5.15
CA LYS A 187 -4.14 -8.84 4.18
C LYS A 187 -4.90 -7.73 3.48
N VAL A 188 -4.81 -7.72 2.17
CA VAL A 188 -5.51 -6.75 1.31
C VAL A 188 -6.48 -7.49 0.43
N ASP A 189 -7.77 -7.23 0.59
CA ASP A 189 -8.78 -7.75 -0.32
C ASP A 189 -8.69 -7.02 -1.65
N LEU A 190 -8.52 -7.79 -2.72
CA LEU A 190 -8.42 -7.26 -4.07
C LEU A 190 -9.76 -7.40 -4.76
N LYS A 191 -10.16 -6.36 -5.48
CA LYS A 191 -11.24 -6.51 -6.45
C LYS A 191 -10.76 -7.48 -7.53
N GLU A 192 -11.70 -8.26 -8.05
CA GLU A 192 -11.42 -9.16 -9.16
C GLU A 192 -10.63 -8.40 -10.23
N TYR A 193 -9.42 -8.90 -10.59
CA TYR A 193 -8.51 -8.32 -11.58
C TYR A 193 -7.57 -7.18 -11.12
N GLU A 194 -7.48 -6.91 -9.84
CA GLU A 194 -6.48 -5.96 -9.34
C GLU A 194 -5.19 -6.67 -8.96
N LYS A 195 -4.09 -5.99 -9.20
CA LYS A 195 -2.74 -6.41 -8.85
C LYS A 195 -2.10 -5.35 -8.00
N ILE A 196 -1.51 -5.73 -6.90
CA ILE A 196 -0.57 -4.86 -6.19
C ILE A 196 0.76 -4.91 -6.96
N SER A 197 1.13 -3.81 -7.58
CA SER A 197 2.37 -3.79 -8.35
C SER A 197 3.56 -3.41 -7.51
N VAL A 198 3.38 -2.50 -6.59
CA VAL A 198 4.44 -1.99 -5.73
C VAL A 198 3.80 -1.33 -4.52
N ALA A 199 4.14 -1.77 -3.33
CA ALA A 199 3.91 -0.98 -2.16
C ALA A 199 5.21 -0.22 -1.87
N LEU A 200 5.22 1.07 -2.16
CA LEU A 200 6.27 1.96 -1.71
C LEU A 200 5.95 2.32 -0.27
N MET A 201 6.73 1.82 0.66
CA MET A 201 6.56 2.11 2.08
C MET A 201 7.86 2.67 2.61
N GLU A 202 7.76 3.78 3.31
CA GLU A 202 8.89 4.30 4.05
C GLU A 202 9.14 3.36 5.24
N LYS A 203 10.37 2.92 5.41
CA LYS A 203 10.80 2.19 6.59
C LYS A 203 11.48 3.12 7.55
N TYR A 204 11.15 3.01 8.83
CA TYR A 204 12.03 3.54 9.86
C TYR A 204 13.12 2.50 10.14
N ASN A 205 14.35 2.95 10.07
CA ASN A 205 15.49 2.17 10.52
C ASN A 205 15.49 2.04 12.05
N SER A 206 16.26 1.11 12.59
CA SER A 206 16.40 0.93 14.04
C SER A 206 16.95 2.16 14.77
N ASP A 207 17.60 3.09 14.05
CA ASP A 207 18.11 4.36 14.55
C ASP A 207 17.10 5.51 14.45
N GLY A 208 15.87 5.21 14.01
CA GLY A 208 14.77 6.18 13.86
C GLY A 208 14.85 7.05 12.60
N THR A 209 15.83 6.84 11.74
CA THR A 209 15.88 7.52 10.44
C THR A 209 14.92 6.85 9.47
N VAL A 210 14.35 7.65 8.56
CA VAL A 210 13.57 7.11 7.45
C VAL A 210 14.53 6.51 6.44
N GLY A 211 14.46 5.21 6.26
CA GLY A 211 15.21 4.50 5.23
C GLY A 211 14.68 4.84 3.84
N SER A 212 15.43 4.40 2.83
CA SER A 212 14.96 4.47 1.44
C SER A 212 13.62 3.73 1.29
N THR A 213 12.78 4.21 0.39
CA THR A 213 11.59 3.50 -0.05
C THR A 213 11.98 2.13 -0.57
N ASP A 214 11.90 1.12 0.27
CA ASP A 214 12.12 -0.25 -0.16
C ASP A 214 10.82 -0.84 -0.67
N LEU A 215 10.95 -1.55 -1.77
CA LEU A 215 9.93 -2.47 -2.24
C LEU A 215 9.60 -3.45 -1.11
N MET A 216 8.33 -3.65 -0.81
CA MET A 216 7.94 -4.70 0.12
C MET A 216 8.48 -6.03 -0.34
N SER A 217 9.30 -6.64 0.48
CA SER A 217 9.78 -7.99 0.26
C SER A 217 8.65 -8.96 0.56
N GLY A 218 7.97 -9.48 -0.46
CA GLY A 218 7.06 -10.59 -0.30
C GLY A 218 5.58 -10.22 -0.33
N VAL A 219 5.07 -9.98 -1.54
CA VAL A 219 3.63 -10.03 -1.80
C VAL A 219 3.27 -11.45 -2.22
N LYS A 220 2.38 -12.09 -1.49
CA LYS A 220 1.78 -13.38 -1.84
C LYS A 220 0.34 -13.13 -2.28
N TYR A 221 -0.06 -13.77 -3.35
CA TYR A 221 -1.41 -13.65 -3.89
C TYR A 221 -2.17 -14.95 -3.66
N PHE A 222 -3.46 -14.82 -3.34
CA PHE A 222 -4.33 -15.94 -3.05
C PHE A 222 -5.61 -15.86 -3.89
N ASP A 223 -6.08 -16.99 -4.33
CA ASP A 223 -7.40 -17.10 -4.98
C ASP A 223 -8.55 -17.08 -3.95
N LYS A 224 -9.79 -17.14 -4.44
CA LYS A 224 -10.99 -17.16 -3.60
C LYS A 224 -11.07 -18.35 -2.65
N ASP A 225 -10.35 -19.43 -2.92
CA ASP A 225 -10.32 -20.66 -2.14
C ASP A 225 -9.16 -20.67 -1.13
N GLY A 226 -8.40 -19.56 -1.05
CA GLY A 226 -7.26 -19.40 -0.15
C GLY A 226 -6.00 -20.10 -0.60
N LYS A 227 -5.92 -20.51 -1.86
CA LYS A 227 -4.74 -21.13 -2.44
C LYS A 227 -3.79 -20.05 -2.95
N GLU A 228 -2.50 -20.14 -2.58
CA GLU A 228 -1.46 -19.28 -3.12
C GLU A 228 -1.34 -19.46 -4.65
N VAL A 229 -1.34 -18.36 -5.37
CA VAL A 229 -1.24 -18.31 -6.82
C VAL A 229 -0.10 -17.38 -7.25
N THR A 230 0.57 -17.73 -8.33
CA THR A 230 1.57 -16.85 -8.91
C THR A 230 0.88 -15.80 -9.77
N MET A 231 1.10 -14.53 -9.46
CA MET A 231 0.58 -13.44 -10.26
C MET A 231 1.34 -13.37 -11.59
N ASP A 232 0.64 -13.69 -12.67
CA ASP A 232 1.13 -13.45 -14.03
C ASP A 232 0.21 -12.40 -14.67
N ALA A 233 0.73 -11.19 -14.80
CA ALA A 233 -0.04 -10.06 -15.33
C ALA A 233 -0.46 -10.26 -16.78
N ASP A 234 0.32 -11.00 -17.54
CA ASP A 234 0.08 -11.22 -18.97
C ASP A 234 -0.89 -12.38 -19.20
N LYS A 235 -0.93 -13.34 -18.27
CA LYS A 235 -1.82 -14.51 -18.34
C LYS A 235 -3.08 -14.36 -17.51
N GLY A 236 -3.20 -13.28 -16.74
CA GLY A 236 -4.37 -12.96 -15.98
C GLY A 236 -4.70 -13.98 -14.89
N THR A 237 -4.07 -13.93 -13.74
CA THR A 237 -4.36 -14.81 -12.60
C THR A 237 -5.53 -14.26 -11.78
N LYS A 238 -6.55 -15.08 -11.48
CA LYS A 238 -7.63 -14.66 -10.58
C LYS A 238 -7.11 -14.60 -9.14
N VAL A 239 -7.08 -13.40 -8.61
CA VAL A 239 -6.65 -13.12 -7.25
C VAL A 239 -7.83 -12.59 -6.46
N ALA A 240 -8.05 -13.08 -5.27
CA ALA A 240 -9.08 -12.57 -4.37
C ALA A 240 -8.49 -11.63 -3.32
N TYR A 241 -7.30 -11.95 -2.82
CA TYR A 241 -6.59 -11.10 -1.87
C TYR A 241 -5.08 -11.27 -1.99
N ALA A 242 -4.35 -10.33 -1.43
CA ALA A 242 -2.90 -10.42 -1.27
C ALA A 242 -2.52 -10.35 0.21
N GLU A 243 -1.47 -11.07 0.58
CA GLU A 243 -0.78 -10.89 1.85
C GLU A 243 0.56 -10.22 1.58
N ILE A 244 0.80 -9.12 2.28
CA ILE A 244 2.00 -8.33 2.15
C ILE A 244 2.77 -8.48 3.46
N SER A 245 3.90 -9.15 3.41
CA SER A 245 4.81 -9.27 4.55
C SER A 245 5.90 -8.22 4.47
N TYR A 246 6.20 -7.56 5.59
CA TYR A 246 7.25 -6.57 5.67
C TYR A 246 8.05 -6.73 6.97
N SER A 247 9.30 -6.28 6.92
CA SER A 247 10.14 -6.10 8.10
C SER A 247 10.45 -4.62 8.26
N GLY A 248 10.30 -4.10 9.45
CA GLY A 248 10.46 -2.67 9.76
C GLY A 248 9.11 -1.99 9.94
N VAL A 249 9.13 -0.73 10.35
CA VAL A 249 7.93 0.07 10.54
C VAL A 249 7.54 0.68 9.22
N VAL A 250 6.29 0.49 8.87
CA VAL A 250 5.74 0.91 7.59
C VAL A 250 4.96 2.20 7.78
N THR A 251 5.24 3.21 6.97
CA THR A 251 4.65 4.55 7.07
C THR A 251 4.25 5.12 5.72
N GLY A 252 3.91 4.29 4.76
CA GLY A 252 3.60 4.78 3.41
C GLY A 252 2.37 4.13 2.80
N ASP A 253 2.02 4.62 1.63
CA ASP A 253 0.84 4.17 0.91
C ASP A 253 1.12 2.90 0.11
N ILE A 254 0.14 2.02 0.05
CA ILE A 254 0.14 0.87 -0.84
C ILE A 254 -0.51 1.28 -2.15
N THR A 255 0.24 1.16 -3.24
CA THR A 255 -0.28 1.50 -4.56
C THR A 255 -0.79 0.25 -5.28
N TYR A 256 -2.03 0.29 -5.71
CA TYR A 256 -2.59 -0.72 -6.61
C TYR A 256 -2.24 -0.40 -8.06
N ILE A 257 -2.01 -1.43 -8.84
CA ILE A 257 -2.16 -1.34 -10.30
C ILE A 257 -3.37 -2.18 -10.67
N THR A 258 -4.31 -1.55 -11.33
CA THR A 258 -5.37 -2.26 -12.02
C THR A 258 -4.72 -3.14 -13.07
N ALA A 259 -4.89 -4.45 -12.98
CA ALA A 259 -4.44 -5.35 -14.03
C ALA A 259 -5.12 -4.94 -15.34
N ASN A 260 -4.40 -5.08 -16.44
CA ASN A 260 -4.86 -4.68 -17.76
C ASN A 260 -6.27 -5.24 -18.05
N GLN A 261 -7.30 -4.44 -17.81
CA GLN A 261 -8.70 -4.83 -18.01
C GLN A 261 -8.94 -5.34 -19.43
N ALA A 262 -8.18 -4.82 -20.40
CA ALA A 262 -8.25 -5.28 -21.78
C ALA A 262 -7.87 -6.77 -21.93
N ALA A 263 -6.96 -7.28 -21.11
CA ALA A 263 -6.61 -8.71 -21.13
C ALA A 263 -7.71 -9.57 -20.50
N TYR A 264 -8.38 -9.06 -19.47
CA TYR A 264 -9.45 -9.80 -18.77
C TYR A 264 -10.77 -9.82 -19.53
N ALA A 265 -11.09 -8.76 -20.22
CA ALA A 265 -12.28 -8.65 -21.05
C ALA A 265 -12.04 -9.15 -22.49
N ASN A 266 -10.88 -9.73 -22.78
CA ASN A 266 -10.58 -10.24 -24.11
C ASN A 266 -11.20 -11.61 -24.33
N ALA A 267 -12.28 -11.65 -25.10
CA ALA A 267 -12.93 -12.87 -25.58
C ALA A 267 -12.45 -13.27 -27.00
N SER A 268 -11.53 -12.53 -27.61
CA SER A 268 -11.08 -12.79 -28.95
C SER A 268 -10.09 -13.96 -29.02
N LEU A 269 -10.24 -14.82 -30.01
CA LEU A 269 -9.20 -15.78 -30.40
C LEU A 269 -8.14 -15.07 -31.24
N LYS A 270 -6.89 -15.56 -31.18
CA LYS A 270 -5.84 -15.14 -32.08
C LYS A 270 -6.17 -15.60 -33.50
N THR A 271 -6.18 -14.67 -34.44
CA THR A 271 -6.37 -14.98 -35.85
C THR A 271 -5.19 -15.77 -36.39
N GLY A 272 -5.45 -16.73 -37.25
CA GLY A 272 -4.40 -17.56 -37.83
C GLY A 272 -4.92 -18.94 -38.23
N SER A 273 -4.06 -19.73 -38.81
CA SER A 273 -4.33 -21.13 -39.16
C SER A 273 -3.64 -22.07 -38.18
N TYR A 274 -4.40 -23.01 -37.66
CA TYR A 274 -3.97 -24.00 -36.68
C TYR A 274 -4.18 -25.40 -37.29
N ASN A 275 -3.18 -26.26 -37.21
CA ASN A 275 -3.23 -27.59 -37.82
C ASN A 275 -3.63 -28.64 -36.80
N PHE A 276 -4.50 -29.54 -37.19
CA PHE A 276 -4.77 -30.76 -36.44
C PHE A 276 -3.57 -31.72 -36.54
N GLU A 277 -3.49 -32.65 -35.61
CA GLU A 277 -2.46 -33.72 -35.70
C GLU A 277 -2.65 -34.61 -36.93
N ALA A 278 -3.89 -34.75 -37.38
CA ALA A 278 -4.18 -35.47 -38.63
C ALA A 278 -3.73 -34.66 -39.85
N ALA A 279 -3.01 -35.28 -40.76
CA ALA A 279 -2.41 -34.62 -41.90
C ALA A 279 -3.45 -33.88 -42.76
N ASN A 280 -3.10 -32.64 -43.11
CA ASN A 280 -3.86 -31.76 -44.00
C ASN A 280 -5.22 -31.26 -43.46
N GLN A 281 -5.52 -31.43 -42.20
CA GLN A 281 -6.66 -30.77 -41.55
C GLN A 281 -6.22 -29.50 -40.80
N SER A 282 -7.03 -28.46 -40.86
CA SER A 282 -6.74 -27.20 -40.15
C SER A 282 -7.99 -26.43 -39.78
N ALA A 283 -7.89 -25.56 -38.84
CA ALA A 283 -8.89 -24.54 -38.57
C ALA A 283 -8.24 -23.14 -38.74
N THR A 284 -8.86 -22.30 -39.54
CA THR A 284 -8.45 -20.90 -39.73
C THR A 284 -9.41 -20.02 -38.96
N VAL A 285 -8.87 -19.28 -37.99
CA VAL A 285 -9.60 -18.33 -37.14
C VAL A 285 -9.50 -16.94 -37.78
N ALA A 286 -10.63 -16.35 -38.09
CA ALA A 286 -10.80 -14.97 -38.51
C ALA A 286 -11.43 -14.13 -37.37
N ALA A 287 -11.81 -12.90 -37.65
CA ALA A 287 -12.34 -11.99 -36.62
C ALA A 287 -13.63 -12.48 -35.94
N ASP A 288 -14.51 -13.17 -36.71
CA ASP A 288 -15.85 -13.60 -36.30
C ASP A 288 -16.23 -15.00 -36.81
N SER A 289 -15.28 -15.70 -37.39
CA SER A 289 -15.53 -16.98 -38.01
C SER A 289 -14.35 -17.96 -37.87
N ILE A 290 -14.66 -19.26 -37.97
CA ILE A 290 -13.69 -20.34 -37.98
C ILE A 290 -13.99 -21.22 -39.19
N THR A 291 -13.04 -21.28 -40.12
CA THR A 291 -13.13 -22.18 -41.24
C THR A 291 -12.38 -23.48 -40.94
N VAL A 292 -13.08 -24.60 -40.84
CA VAL A 292 -12.51 -25.90 -40.59
C VAL A 292 -12.32 -26.64 -41.91
N LYS A 293 -11.05 -26.84 -42.27
CA LYS A 293 -10.69 -27.65 -43.45
C LYS A 293 -10.58 -29.12 -43.04
N THR A 294 -11.46 -29.95 -43.55
CA THR A 294 -11.56 -31.34 -43.15
C THR A 294 -10.76 -32.32 -44.02
N ASN A 295 -10.42 -31.91 -45.24
CA ASN A 295 -9.77 -32.78 -46.23
C ASN A 295 -10.52 -34.10 -46.42
N ALA A 296 -11.86 -34.00 -46.53
CA ALA A 296 -12.78 -35.12 -46.65
C ALA A 296 -12.72 -36.16 -45.50
N GLN A 297 -12.28 -35.76 -44.31
CA GLN A 297 -12.26 -36.58 -43.11
C GLN A 297 -13.02 -35.87 -41.97
N THR A 298 -13.61 -36.65 -41.10
CA THR A 298 -14.36 -36.13 -39.95
C THR A 298 -13.46 -35.38 -38.97
N VAL A 299 -13.83 -34.13 -38.64
CA VAL A 299 -13.30 -33.40 -37.52
C VAL A 299 -14.34 -33.40 -36.41
N THR A 300 -13.96 -33.83 -35.23
CA THR A 300 -14.86 -33.83 -34.06
C THR A 300 -14.82 -32.52 -33.29
N VAL A 301 -15.91 -32.23 -32.60
CA VAL A 301 -16.00 -31.07 -31.68
C VAL A 301 -14.87 -31.09 -30.62
N ALA A 302 -14.56 -32.27 -30.11
CA ALA A 302 -13.47 -32.44 -29.12
C ALA A 302 -12.12 -32.02 -29.72
N ASN A 303 -11.81 -32.45 -30.95
CA ASN A 303 -10.58 -32.10 -31.63
C ASN A 303 -10.54 -30.60 -31.93
N LEU A 304 -11.65 -29.99 -32.35
CA LEU A 304 -11.72 -28.56 -32.58
C LEU A 304 -11.52 -27.77 -31.30
N LYS A 305 -12.16 -28.15 -30.20
CA LYS A 305 -11.94 -27.48 -28.89
C LYS A 305 -10.48 -27.56 -28.44
N GLU A 306 -9.83 -28.71 -28.63
CA GLU A 306 -8.41 -28.86 -28.28
C GLU A 306 -7.51 -27.98 -29.14
N LEU A 307 -7.77 -27.94 -30.44
CA LEU A 307 -7.04 -27.08 -31.37
C LEU A 307 -7.17 -25.58 -31.00
N LEU A 308 -8.40 -25.15 -30.74
CA LEU A 308 -8.70 -23.75 -30.40
C LEU A 308 -8.08 -23.30 -29.10
N LYS A 309 -7.62 -24.20 -28.21
CA LYS A 309 -6.80 -23.79 -27.04
C LYS A 309 -5.53 -23.07 -27.46
N GLN A 310 -4.94 -23.41 -28.61
CA GLN A 310 -3.76 -22.74 -29.14
C GLN A 310 -4.08 -21.31 -29.63
N ALA A 311 -5.33 -21.05 -30.02
CA ALA A 311 -5.82 -19.78 -30.48
C ALA A 311 -6.25 -18.85 -29.34
N LYS A 312 -6.29 -19.31 -28.10
CA LYS A 312 -6.64 -18.45 -26.97
C LYS A 312 -5.70 -17.24 -26.86
N ALA A 313 -6.27 -16.11 -26.54
CA ALA A 313 -5.48 -14.92 -26.22
C ALA A 313 -4.82 -15.03 -24.83
N ASN A 314 -5.48 -15.75 -23.90
CA ASN A 314 -4.96 -16.09 -22.58
C ASN A 314 -5.53 -17.45 -22.10
N ASP A 315 -4.86 -18.08 -21.15
CA ASP A 315 -5.21 -19.44 -20.70
C ASP A 315 -6.57 -19.51 -19.97
N ASN A 316 -7.12 -18.39 -19.52
CA ASN A 316 -8.35 -18.33 -18.73
C ASN A 316 -9.62 -18.14 -19.58
N GLN A 317 -9.48 -17.95 -20.88
CA GLN A 317 -10.64 -17.99 -21.78
C GLN A 317 -11.27 -19.39 -21.77
N THR A 318 -12.59 -19.44 -21.71
CA THR A 318 -13.33 -20.69 -21.94
C THR A 318 -13.84 -20.77 -23.38
N ILE A 319 -13.88 -21.94 -23.91
CA ILE A 319 -14.32 -22.20 -25.28
C ILE A 319 -15.44 -23.24 -25.22
N GLU A 320 -16.62 -22.86 -25.72
CA GLU A 320 -17.78 -23.70 -25.79
C GLU A 320 -18.27 -23.77 -27.26
N VAL A 321 -18.66 -24.95 -27.68
CA VAL A 321 -19.17 -25.18 -29.05
C VAL A 321 -20.65 -25.46 -28.96
N TYR A 322 -21.43 -24.84 -29.84
CA TYR A 322 -22.87 -24.97 -29.94
C TYR A 322 -23.26 -25.51 -31.28
N ASN A 323 -24.22 -26.43 -31.29
CA ASN A 323 -24.79 -26.93 -32.52
C ASN A 323 -25.79 -25.94 -33.14
N THR A 324 -26.32 -26.28 -34.31
CA THR A 324 -27.29 -25.45 -35.05
C THR A 324 -28.61 -25.22 -34.31
N ASN A 325 -28.90 -26.00 -33.28
CA ASN A 325 -30.09 -25.85 -32.42
C ASN A 325 -29.78 -24.98 -31.16
N ASN A 326 -28.65 -24.32 -31.09
CA ASN A 326 -28.18 -23.52 -29.93
C ASN A 326 -27.96 -24.35 -28.65
N VAL A 327 -27.65 -25.65 -28.80
CA VAL A 327 -27.31 -26.50 -27.66
C VAL A 327 -25.82 -26.69 -27.60
N GLU A 328 -25.24 -26.44 -26.41
CA GLU A 328 -23.84 -26.72 -26.16
C GLU A 328 -23.56 -28.21 -26.42
N THR A 329 -22.49 -28.49 -27.14
CA THR A 329 -22.07 -29.84 -27.46
C THR A 329 -20.59 -30.06 -27.17
N ALA A 330 -20.28 -31.17 -26.52
CA ALA A 330 -18.90 -31.57 -26.22
C ALA A 330 -18.40 -32.66 -27.19
N SER A 331 -19.26 -33.22 -27.99
CA SER A 331 -18.95 -34.34 -28.85
C SER A 331 -19.74 -34.27 -30.19
N GLY A 332 -19.40 -35.13 -31.09
CA GLY A 332 -20.01 -35.18 -32.42
C GLY A 332 -19.11 -34.58 -33.49
N GLU A 333 -19.62 -34.57 -34.71
CA GLU A 333 -18.92 -34.04 -35.86
C GLU A 333 -19.13 -32.54 -36.00
N VAL A 334 -18.08 -31.80 -36.37
CA VAL A 334 -18.16 -30.37 -36.66
C VAL A 334 -18.89 -30.19 -38.00
N ALA A 335 -19.89 -29.33 -38.01
CA ALA A 335 -20.68 -29.01 -39.20
C ALA A 335 -20.74 -27.47 -39.39
N SER A 336 -21.02 -27.07 -40.62
CA SER A 336 -21.31 -25.66 -40.91
C SER A 336 -22.55 -25.19 -40.15
N ASP A 337 -22.58 -23.89 -39.84
CA ASP A 337 -23.61 -23.22 -39.01
C ASP A 337 -23.61 -23.57 -37.53
N MET A 338 -22.70 -24.43 -37.06
CA MET A 338 -22.32 -24.49 -35.66
C MET A 338 -21.53 -23.23 -35.29
N TYR A 339 -21.40 -22.96 -34.02
CA TYR A 339 -20.62 -21.78 -33.58
C TYR A 339 -19.86 -22.04 -32.28
N VAL A 340 -18.85 -21.25 -32.08
CA VAL A 340 -18.03 -21.21 -30.86
C VAL A 340 -18.37 -19.96 -30.08
N ILE A 341 -18.60 -20.11 -28.78
CA ILE A 341 -18.58 -19.00 -27.83
C ILE A 341 -17.27 -19.06 -27.10
N VAL A 342 -16.55 -17.94 -27.13
CA VAL A 342 -15.38 -17.72 -26.28
C VAL A 342 -15.79 -16.76 -25.19
N ALA A 343 -15.72 -17.18 -23.95
CA ALA A 343 -15.91 -16.28 -22.83
C ALA A 343 -14.56 -15.80 -22.33
N ALA A 344 -14.47 -14.49 -22.14
CA ALA A 344 -13.32 -13.87 -21.51
C ALA A 344 -13.22 -14.30 -20.04
N TRP A 345 -12.08 -14.04 -19.47
CA TRP A 345 -11.84 -14.39 -18.08
C TRP A 345 -12.73 -13.64 -17.08
N ASP A 346 -13.22 -12.44 -17.44
CA ASP A 346 -14.19 -11.68 -16.64
C ASP A 346 -15.54 -12.40 -16.46
N GLY A 347 -15.75 -13.50 -17.19
CA GLY A 347 -17.00 -14.29 -17.18
C GLY A 347 -18.22 -13.55 -17.73
N LYS A 348 -18.04 -12.36 -18.30
CA LYS A 348 -19.11 -11.48 -18.80
C LYS A 348 -18.97 -11.19 -20.29
N THR A 349 -17.75 -10.94 -20.72
CA THR A 349 -17.46 -10.61 -22.12
C THR A 349 -17.38 -11.90 -22.94
N THR A 350 -18.15 -11.98 -24.02
CA THR A 350 -18.14 -13.14 -24.92
C THR A 350 -17.95 -12.71 -26.36
N ALA A 351 -17.34 -13.58 -27.14
CA ALA A 351 -17.27 -13.45 -28.58
C ALA A 351 -17.85 -14.74 -29.26
N LYS A 352 -18.55 -14.54 -30.35
CA LYS A 352 -19.16 -15.64 -31.12
C LYS A 352 -18.44 -15.78 -32.46
N TYR A 353 -18.06 -16.99 -32.79
CA TYR A 353 -17.42 -17.36 -34.05
C TYR A 353 -18.27 -18.37 -34.78
N LEU A 354 -18.72 -18.04 -35.99
CA LEU A 354 -19.47 -18.98 -36.84
C LEU A 354 -18.51 -19.99 -37.46
N ILE A 355 -18.91 -21.26 -37.44
CA ILE A 355 -18.14 -22.35 -38.06
C ILE A 355 -18.59 -22.55 -39.50
N THR A 356 -17.61 -22.58 -40.40
CA THR A 356 -17.80 -23.05 -41.79
C THR A 356 -16.90 -24.26 -42.05
N VAL A 357 -17.44 -25.30 -42.60
CA VAL A 357 -16.67 -26.50 -42.95
C VAL A 357 -16.34 -26.45 -44.44
N ASP A 358 -15.04 -26.63 -44.74
CA ASP A 358 -14.50 -26.74 -46.09
C ASP A 358 -13.99 -28.16 -46.31
N ASP A 359 -14.74 -28.92 -47.12
CA ASP A 359 -14.45 -30.32 -47.44
C ASP A 359 -13.57 -30.49 -48.68
N THR A 360 -13.05 -29.40 -49.24
CA THR A 360 -12.21 -29.51 -50.45
C THR A 360 -10.94 -30.31 -50.16
N THR A 361 -10.70 -31.33 -50.91
CA THR A 361 -9.43 -32.10 -50.93
C THR A 361 -8.37 -31.27 -51.64
N VAL A 362 -7.21 -31.19 -51.06
CA VAL A 362 -6.02 -30.57 -51.70
C VAL A 362 -5.28 -31.62 -52.49
#